data_c0531aadd375c7eb0599be4f685959d7
#
_entry.id   c0531aadd375c7eb0599be4f685959d7
#
_cell.length_a   1.000
_cell.length_b   1.000
_cell.length_c   1.000
_cell.angle_alpha   90.00
_cell.angle_beta   90.00
_cell.angle_gamma   90.00
#
_symmetry.space_group_name_H-M   'P 1'
#
loop_
_entity.id
_entity.type
_entity.pdbx_description
1 polymer ?
#
loop_
_entity_poly.entity_id
_entity_poly.type
_entity_poly.pdbx_seq_one_letter_code
_entity_poly.pdbx_strand_id
1 'polypeptide(L)'
;MALQKTPAQYDSLIKKSKEIGFTMPSDIYVGSLLKTLIASKPNAQVLELGTGVGLSLSWMIDGLDKDSKIISIDNDSTLINIAKSFFGDHPRVKLICEDGSSWIRAYQGAPFDLIFADAWPGKYSDLDELLKHLKIGGFYVIDDMKPQPNWPVGHQEKVDELIRFLESKHNFSMTQIDWSTGIIIMTKQ
;
A
#
# COMPACT_ATOMS: atom_id res chain seq x y z
N MET A 1 2.91 23.68 11.70
CA MET A 1 3.09 22.23 11.81
C MET A 1 4.43 21.88 11.22
N ALA A 2 5.35 21.26 11.96
CA ALA A 2 6.65 20.89 11.41
C ALA A 2 6.42 19.85 10.31
N LEU A 3 6.94 20.10 9.10
CA LEU A 3 6.90 19.15 8.01
C LEU A 3 7.61 17.86 8.45
N GLN A 4 6.95 16.73 8.31
CA GLN A 4 7.61 15.45 8.57
C GLN A 4 8.80 15.31 7.63
N LYS A 5 9.91 14.79 8.17
CA LYS A 5 11.09 14.51 7.36
C LYS A 5 10.75 13.44 6.33
N THR A 6 10.79 13.80 5.05
CA THR A 6 10.57 12.88 3.94
C THR A 6 11.70 11.84 3.84
N PRO A 7 11.43 10.65 3.29
CA PRO A 7 12.46 9.65 2.98
C PRO A 7 13.55 10.20 2.05
N ALA A 8 14.76 9.67 2.13
CA ALA A 8 15.91 10.18 1.39
C ALA A 8 15.71 10.19 -0.14
N GLN A 9 14.93 9.24 -0.69
CA GLN A 9 14.67 9.12 -2.14
C GLN A 9 13.41 9.89 -2.59
N TYR A 10 12.65 10.48 -1.66
CA TYR A 10 11.33 11.03 -1.94
C TYR A 10 11.33 12.10 -3.03
N ASP A 11 12.22 13.11 -2.94
CA ASP A 11 12.28 14.20 -3.92
C ASP A 11 12.69 13.71 -5.31
N SER A 12 13.60 12.73 -5.37
CA SER A 12 14.03 12.10 -6.62
C SER A 12 12.89 11.30 -7.27
N LEU A 13 12.08 10.59 -6.47
CA LEU A 13 10.90 9.88 -6.93
C LEU A 13 9.81 10.84 -7.44
N ILE A 14 9.54 11.95 -6.74
CA ILE A 14 8.62 13.00 -7.20
C ILE A 14 9.07 13.58 -8.54
N LYS A 15 10.37 13.86 -8.68
CA LYS A 15 10.92 14.33 -9.96
C LYS A 15 10.69 13.30 -11.07
N LYS A 16 10.97 12.03 -10.78
CA LYS A 16 10.79 10.94 -11.74
C LYS A 16 9.32 10.73 -12.12
N SER A 17 8.39 10.81 -11.16
CA SER A 17 6.94 10.79 -11.42
C SER A 17 6.52 11.85 -12.44
N LYS A 18 6.99 13.09 -12.25
CA LYS A 18 6.69 14.20 -13.16
C LYS A 18 7.29 13.99 -14.55
N GLU A 19 8.53 13.49 -14.64
CA GLU A 19 9.20 13.21 -15.92
C GLU A 19 8.45 12.21 -16.80
N ILE A 20 7.82 11.20 -16.18
CA ILE A 20 7.05 10.17 -16.91
C ILE A 20 5.56 10.45 -16.99
N GLY A 21 5.08 11.58 -16.43
CA GLY A 21 3.66 11.93 -16.40
C GLY A 21 2.82 11.01 -15.49
N PHE A 22 3.41 10.41 -14.45
CA PHE A 22 2.67 9.61 -13.47
C PHE A 22 1.80 10.50 -12.58
N THR A 23 0.48 10.28 -12.58
CA THR A 23 -0.52 11.17 -11.98
C THR A 23 -1.17 10.64 -10.70
N MET A 24 -0.72 9.49 -10.19
CA MET A 24 -1.27 8.83 -9.01
C MET A 24 -0.22 8.65 -7.87
N PRO A 25 0.50 9.70 -7.48
CA PRO A 25 1.48 9.58 -6.41
C PRO A 25 0.79 9.56 -5.04
N SER A 26 1.14 8.61 -4.19
CA SER A 26 0.73 8.63 -2.78
C SER A 26 1.25 9.88 -2.09
N ASP A 27 0.44 10.49 -1.24
CA ASP A 27 0.81 11.72 -0.56
C ASP A 27 1.63 11.50 0.73
N ILE A 28 2.12 12.62 1.28
CA ILE A 28 2.97 12.63 2.47
C ILE A 28 2.22 12.08 3.70
N TYR A 29 0.92 12.32 3.84
CA TYR A 29 0.15 11.87 5.01
C TYR A 29 -0.03 10.36 5.00
N VAL A 30 -0.36 9.79 3.83
CA VAL A 30 -0.46 8.34 3.64
C VAL A 30 0.89 7.68 3.92
N GLY A 31 1.96 8.17 3.29
CA GLY A 31 3.30 7.63 3.48
C GLY A 31 3.76 7.68 4.93
N SER A 32 3.56 8.81 5.61
CA SER A 32 3.86 9.00 7.01
C SER A 32 3.12 8.05 7.94
N LEU A 33 1.83 7.83 7.66
CA LEU A 33 1.01 6.87 8.39
C LEU A 33 1.56 5.44 8.24
N LEU A 34 1.83 5.01 7.01
CA LEU A 34 2.40 3.69 6.71
C LEU A 34 3.72 3.46 7.46
N LYS A 35 4.65 4.44 7.40
CA LYS A 35 5.90 4.42 8.17
C LYS A 35 5.65 4.19 9.66
N THR A 36 4.72 4.93 10.25
CA THR A 36 4.40 4.85 11.69
C THR A 36 3.82 3.49 12.06
N LEU A 37 2.86 2.98 11.25
CA LEU A 37 2.24 1.68 11.48
C LEU A 37 3.27 0.55 11.39
N ILE A 38 4.17 0.60 10.40
CA ILE A 38 5.24 -0.40 10.24
C ILE A 38 6.22 -0.35 11.41
N ALA A 39 6.65 0.85 11.81
CA ALA A 39 7.56 1.02 12.94
C ALA A 39 7.00 0.50 14.27
N SER A 40 5.68 0.37 14.40
CA SER A 40 5.02 -0.26 15.55
C SER A 40 5.10 -1.79 15.58
N LYS A 41 5.59 -2.42 14.52
CA LYS A 41 5.63 -3.89 14.33
C LYS A 41 7.07 -4.37 14.18
N PRO A 42 7.72 -4.82 15.24
CA PRO A 42 9.07 -5.42 15.14
C PRO A 42 9.05 -6.66 14.23
N ASN A 43 10.11 -6.82 13.43
CA ASN A 43 10.27 -7.95 12.48
C ASN A 43 9.09 -8.04 11.47
N ALA A 44 8.55 -6.91 11.05
CA ALA A 44 7.34 -6.85 10.23
C ALA A 44 7.53 -7.54 8.88
N GLN A 45 6.52 -8.32 8.48
CA GLN A 45 6.31 -8.75 7.09
C GLN A 45 5.28 -7.82 6.47
N VAL A 46 5.67 -7.07 5.45
CA VAL A 46 4.84 -6.03 4.83
C VAL A 46 4.54 -6.39 3.38
N LEU A 47 3.32 -6.16 2.94
CA LEU A 47 2.90 -6.29 1.55
C LEU A 47 2.39 -4.94 1.05
N GLU A 48 2.81 -4.57 -0.15
CA GLU A 48 2.26 -3.47 -0.93
C GLU A 48 1.71 -4.00 -2.26
N LEU A 49 0.48 -3.63 -2.58
CA LEU A 49 -0.15 -3.85 -3.88
C LEU A 49 -0.36 -2.49 -4.55
N GLY A 50 0.37 -2.24 -5.63
CA GLY A 50 0.47 -0.95 -6.29
C GLY A 50 1.77 -0.22 -5.93
N THR A 51 2.90 -0.69 -6.46
CA THR A 51 4.23 -0.07 -6.24
C THR A 51 4.32 1.34 -6.84
N GLY A 52 3.69 1.53 -8.01
CA GLY A 52 3.88 2.74 -8.79
C GLY A 52 5.37 3.02 -9.04
N VAL A 53 5.78 4.26 -8.88
CA VAL A 53 7.21 4.63 -8.95
C VAL A 53 7.96 4.39 -7.63
N GLY A 54 7.29 3.96 -6.55
CA GLY A 54 7.87 3.64 -5.26
C GLY A 54 7.77 4.76 -4.21
N LEU A 55 6.83 5.70 -4.35
CA LEU A 55 6.66 6.80 -3.38
C LEU A 55 6.21 6.29 -2.01
N SER A 56 5.11 5.54 -1.94
CA SER A 56 4.65 4.86 -0.71
C SER A 56 5.72 3.91 -0.17
N LEU A 57 6.34 3.12 -1.06
CA LEU A 57 7.41 2.19 -0.73
C LEU A 57 8.58 2.89 -0.01
N SER A 58 8.95 4.11 -0.44
CA SER A 58 10.03 4.88 0.21
C SER A 58 9.74 5.17 1.68
N TRP A 59 8.50 5.51 2.02
CA TRP A 59 8.05 5.74 3.38
C TRP A 59 7.99 4.44 4.19
N MET A 60 7.52 3.35 3.57
CA MET A 60 7.44 2.05 4.23
C MET A 60 8.82 1.52 4.57
N ILE A 61 9.81 1.69 3.67
CA ILE A 61 11.22 1.33 3.92
C ILE A 61 11.76 2.06 5.16
N ASP A 62 11.46 3.35 5.32
CA ASP A 62 11.87 4.15 6.47
C ASP A 62 11.24 3.67 7.80
N GLY A 63 10.13 2.93 7.74
CA GLY A 63 9.46 2.32 8.89
C GLY A 63 10.00 0.93 9.26
N LEU A 64 10.75 0.27 8.37
CA LEU A 64 11.28 -1.07 8.61
C LEU A 64 12.41 -1.07 9.64
N ASP A 65 12.36 -1.97 10.59
CA ASP A 65 13.53 -2.32 11.40
C ASP A 65 14.50 -3.23 10.62
N LYS A 66 15.59 -3.64 11.25
CA LYS A 66 16.65 -4.44 10.59
C LYS A 66 16.20 -5.83 10.13
N ASP A 67 15.18 -6.40 10.77
CA ASP A 67 14.70 -7.77 10.55
C ASP A 67 13.39 -7.80 9.74
N SER A 68 12.75 -6.63 9.54
CA SER A 68 11.53 -6.47 8.74
C SER A 68 11.79 -6.63 7.25
N LYS A 69 10.77 -7.07 6.49
CA LYS A 69 10.82 -7.23 5.03
C LYS A 69 9.55 -6.71 4.40
N ILE A 70 9.69 -6.25 3.15
CA ILE A 70 8.57 -5.81 2.33
C ILE A 70 8.58 -6.49 0.97
N ILE A 71 7.41 -6.93 0.54
CA ILE A 71 7.12 -7.34 -0.84
C ILE A 71 6.26 -6.24 -1.43
N SER A 72 6.65 -5.70 -2.59
CA SER A 72 5.88 -4.70 -3.31
C SER A 72 5.65 -5.15 -4.75
N ILE A 73 4.39 -5.06 -5.22
CA ILE A 73 3.91 -5.67 -6.44
C ILE A 73 3.23 -4.63 -7.31
N ASP A 74 3.54 -4.65 -8.58
CA ASP A 74 2.84 -3.88 -9.62
C ASP A 74 2.87 -4.67 -10.94
N ASN A 75 1.86 -4.51 -11.77
CA ASN A 75 1.80 -5.16 -13.07
C ASN A 75 2.47 -4.32 -14.19
N ASP A 76 2.77 -3.05 -13.95
CA ASP A 76 3.47 -2.19 -14.91
C ASP A 76 4.97 -2.35 -14.80
N SER A 77 5.57 -2.98 -15.80
CA SER A 77 7.03 -3.22 -15.87
C SER A 77 7.84 -1.92 -15.93
N THR A 78 7.27 -0.84 -16.47
CA THR A 78 7.94 0.47 -16.53
C THR A 78 8.07 1.05 -15.13
N LEU A 79 6.98 1.03 -14.36
CA LEU A 79 6.95 1.53 -12.98
C LEU A 79 7.85 0.68 -12.08
N ILE A 80 7.76 -0.65 -12.16
CA ILE A 80 8.64 -1.57 -11.41
C ILE A 80 10.12 -1.36 -11.75
N ASN A 81 10.48 -1.11 -13.01
CA ASN A 81 11.88 -0.83 -13.38
C ASN A 81 12.36 0.50 -12.78
N ILE A 82 11.50 1.51 -12.70
CA ILE A 82 11.81 2.75 -11.98
C ILE A 82 12.01 2.46 -10.49
N ALA A 83 11.08 1.80 -9.83
CA ALA A 83 11.21 1.45 -8.42
C ALA A 83 12.48 0.62 -8.15
N LYS A 84 12.83 -0.33 -9.03
CA LYS A 84 14.09 -1.09 -8.97
C LYS A 84 15.33 -0.23 -9.07
N SER A 85 15.32 0.85 -9.83
CA SER A 85 16.47 1.75 -9.93
C SER A 85 16.78 2.49 -8.61
N PHE A 86 15.80 2.61 -7.71
CA PHE A 86 15.96 3.22 -6.40
C PHE A 86 16.13 2.19 -5.27
N PHE A 87 15.45 1.04 -5.37
CA PHE A 87 15.31 0.11 -4.25
C PHE A 87 15.68 -1.34 -4.60
N GLY A 88 16.10 -1.63 -5.83
CA GLY A 88 16.36 -3.01 -6.29
C GLY A 88 17.46 -3.73 -5.49
N ASP A 89 18.46 -3.00 -5.01
CA ASP A 89 19.55 -3.53 -4.19
C ASP A 89 19.27 -3.46 -2.67
N HIS A 90 18.09 -2.99 -2.27
CA HIS A 90 17.77 -2.89 -0.84
C HIS A 90 17.48 -4.27 -0.25
N PRO A 91 18.25 -4.75 0.77
CA PRO A 91 18.23 -6.14 1.21
C PRO A 91 16.91 -6.62 1.83
N ARG A 92 16.04 -5.68 2.20
CA ARG A 92 14.75 -5.95 2.84
C ARG A 92 13.56 -5.75 1.91
N VAL A 93 13.79 -5.41 0.62
CA VAL A 93 12.76 -5.12 -0.37
C VAL A 93 12.77 -6.17 -1.47
N LYS A 94 11.60 -6.71 -1.77
CA LYS A 94 11.38 -7.57 -2.94
C LYS A 94 10.37 -6.92 -3.87
N LEU A 95 10.83 -6.46 -5.03
CA LEU A 95 10.00 -5.88 -6.09
C LEU A 95 9.59 -6.95 -7.09
N ILE A 96 8.28 -7.10 -7.31
CA ILE A 96 7.71 -8.11 -8.20
C ILE A 96 6.89 -7.41 -9.29
N CYS A 97 7.15 -7.76 -10.55
CA CYS A 97 6.33 -7.34 -11.68
C CYS A 97 5.38 -8.49 -12.04
N GLU A 98 4.14 -8.44 -11.54
CA GLU A 98 3.15 -9.48 -11.73
C GLU A 98 1.74 -8.91 -11.53
N ASP A 99 0.72 -9.57 -12.09
CA ASP A 99 -0.68 -9.29 -11.78
C ASP A 99 -0.98 -9.60 -10.31
N GLY A 100 -1.46 -8.59 -9.57
CA GLY A 100 -1.68 -8.71 -8.13
C GLY A 100 -2.71 -9.79 -7.76
N SER A 101 -3.76 -9.98 -8.58
CA SER A 101 -4.75 -11.03 -8.35
C SER A 101 -4.17 -12.44 -8.47
N SER A 102 -3.33 -12.65 -9.48
CA SER A 102 -2.62 -13.92 -9.69
C SER A 102 -1.66 -14.20 -8.55
N TRP A 103 -0.92 -13.16 -8.13
CA TRP A 103 0.02 -13.28 -7.03
C TRP A 103 -0.68 -13.59 -5.69
N ILE A 104 -1.79 -12.90 -5.36
CA ILE A 104 -2.55 -13.14 -4.12
C ILE A 104 -3.00 -14.60 -4.05
N ARG A 105 -3.56 -15.13 -5.14
CA ARG A 105 -4.06 -16.51 -5.21
C ARG A 105 -2.95 -17.57 -5.12
N ALA A 106 -1.75 -17.24 -5.60
CA ALA A 106 -0.60 -18.15 -5.58
C ALA A 106 0.24 -18.08 -4.29
N TYR A 107 0.04 -17.03 -3.47
CA TYR A 107 0.89 -16.81 -2.29
C TYR A 107 0.69 -17.89 -1.22
N GLN A 108 1.80 -18.52 -0.79
CA GLN A 108 1.84 -19.56 0.24
C GLN A 108 2.86 -19.24 1.33
N GLY A 109 3.27 -17.97 1.42
CA GLY A 109 4.28 -17.54 2.39
C GLY A 109 3.71 -17.21 3.77
N ALA A 110 4.57 -16.66 4.63
CA ALA A 110 4.18 -16.22 5.97
C ALA A 110 3.17 -15.05 5.90
N PRO A 111 2.20 -14.99 6.84
CA PRO A 111 1.24 -13.90 6.87
C PRO A 111 1.90 -12.56 7.20
N PHE A 112 1.25 -11.48 6.79
CA PHE A 112 1.75 -10.11 6.89
C PHE A 112 1.30 -9.40 8.17
N ASP A 113 2.16 -8.53 8.67
CA ASP A 113 1.86 -7.60 9.77
C ASP A 113 1.16 -6.34 9.29
N LEU A 114 1.43 -5.94 8.03
CA LEU A 114 0.74 -4.86 7.35
C LEU A 114 0.59 -5.19 5.87
N ILE A 115 -0.61 -4.94 5.34
CA ILE A 115 -0.94 -4.95 3.92
C ILE A 115 -1.42 -3.56 3.54
N PHE A 116 -0.75 -2.94 2.56
CA PHE A 116 -1.20 -1.69 1.92
C PHE A 116 -1.75 -2.00 0.54
N ALA A 117 -3.03 -1.67 0.29
CA ALA A 117 -3.70 -1.91 -0.97
C ALA A 117 -4.02 -0.58 -1.67
N ASP A 118 -3.21 -0.24 -2.65
CA ASP A 118 -3.34 0.94 -3.52
C ASP A 118 -3.45 0.53 -5.00
N ALA A 119 -4.07 -0.61 -5.24
CA ALA A 119 -4.36 -1.19 -6.55
C ALA A 119 -5.72 -1.87 -6.55
N TRP A 120 -6.25 -2.24 -7.74
CA TRP A 120 -7.50 -3.01 -7.85
C TRP A 120 -7.45 -4.37 -7.15
N PRO A 121 -6.40 -5.19 -7.38
CA PRO A 121 -6.20 -6.42 -6.60
C PRO A 121 -6.00 -6.12 -5.12
N GLY A 122 -6.70 -6.89 -4.29
CA GLY A 122 -6.66 -6.70 -2.83
C GLY A 122 -7.53 -5.57 -2.30
N LYS A 123 -8.15 -4.78 -3.18
CA LYS A 123 -9.10 -3.71 -2.85
C LYS A 123 -10.49 -4.07 -3.41
N TYR A 124 -10.63 -4.18 -4.73
CA TYR A 124 -11.90 -4.49 -5.40
C TYR A 124 -11.98 -5.94 -5.91
N SER A 125 -10.88 -6.66 -5.94
CA SER A 125 -10.83 -8.09 -6.27
C SER A 125 -9.93 -8.84 -5.28
N ASP A 126 -10.19 -10.12 -5.10
CA ASP A 126 -9.41 -11.05 -4.27
C ASP A 126 -9.22 -10.61 -2.79
N LEU A 127 -10.05 -9.68 -2.29
CA LEU A 127 -9.93 -9.10 -0.96
C LEU A 127 -10.05 -10.15 0.15
N ASP A 128 -11.04 -11.05 0.07
CA ASP A 128 -11.20 -12.13 1.07
C ASP A 128 -9.99 -13.07 1.11
N GLU A 129 -9.41 -13.37 -0.05
CA GLU A 129 -8.20 -14.18 -0.12
C GLU A 129 -7.01 -13.44 0.49
N LEU A 130 -6.85 -12.17 0.14
CA LEU A 130 -5.78 -11.33 0.71
C LEU A 130 -5.86 -11.23 2.24
N LEU A 131 -7.06 -11.03 2.80
CA LEU A 131 -7.24 -10.88 4.25
C LEU A 131 -6.94 -12.17 5.04
N LYS A 132 -6.92 -13.35 4.41
CA LYS A 132 -6.44 -14.58 5.04
C LYS A 132 -4.94 -14.48 5.35
N HIS A 133 -4.19 -13.79 4.52
CA HIS A 133 -2.75 -13.58 4.70
C HIS A 133 -2.41 -12.47 5.69
N LEU A 134 -3.38 -11.82 6.34
CA LEU A 134 -3.14 -10.85 7.39
C LEU A 134 -3.09 -11.54 8.75
N LYS A 135 -2.07 -11.24 9.56
CA LYS A 135 -1.95 -11.71 10.95
C LYS A 135 -3.07 -11.13 11.83
N ILE A 136 -3.42 -11.82 12.92
CA ILE A 136 -4.16 -11.22 14.03
C ILE A 136 -3.33 -10.03 14.57
N GLY A 137 -3.99 -8.90 14.83
CA GLY A 137 -3.34 -7.64 15.17
C GLY A 137 -2.63 -6.95 14.00
N GLY A 138 -2.64 -7.53 12.80
CA GLY A 138 -2.09 -6.93 11.57
C GLY A 138 -2.98 -5.80 11.03
N PHE A 139 -2.38 -4.88 10.29
CA PHE A 139 -3.06 -3.75 9.66
C PHE A 139 -3.32 -4.02 8.17
N TYR A 140 -4.56 -3.81 7.75
CA TYR A 140 -4.92 -3.65 6.35
C TYR A 140 -5.25 -2.17 6.11
N VAL A 141 -4.53 -1.55 5.19
CA VAL A 141 -4.64 -0.11 4.88
C VAL A 141 -5.01 0.06 3.42
N ILE A 142 -6.01 0.88 3.16
CA ILE A 142 -6.49 1.21 1.80
C ILE A 142 -6.43 2.72 1.61
N ASP A 143 -5.94 3.15 0.47
CA ASP A 143 -5.97 4.56 0.01
C ASP A 143 -7.09 4.80 -1.01
N ASP A 144 -7.28 6.07 -1.43
CA ASP A 144 -8.26 6.48 -2.44
C ASP A 144 -9.71 6.09 -2.10
N MET A 145 -10.15 6.41 -0.88
CA MET A 145 -11.52 6.13 -0.42
C MET A 145 -12.46 7.34 -0.51
N LYS A 146 -11.98 8.48 -1.05
CA LYS A 146 -12.76 9.70 -1.30
C LYS A 146 -12.80 10.02 -2.79
N PRO A 147 -13.87 10.66 -3.29
CA PRO A 147 -13.98 11.04 -4.69
C PRO A 147 -12.77 11.81 -5.21
N GLN A 148 -12.21 11.36 -6.32
CA GLN A 148 -11.11 12.01 -7.01
C GLN A 148 -11.56 12.52 -8.38
N PRO A 149 -11.04 13.70 -8.87
CA PRO A 149 -11.43 14.28 -10.14
C PRO A 149 -11.15 13.39 -11.37
N ASN A 150 -10.22 12.45 -11.24
CA ASN A 150 -9.81 11.52 -12.30
C ASN A 150 -10.54 10.18 -12.25
N TRP A 151 -11.49 9.98 -11.33
CA TRP A 151 -12.25 8.74 -11.27
C TRP A 151 -13.18 8.58 -12.46
N PRO A 152 -13.29 7.36 -13.01
CA PRO A 152 -14.29 7.07 -14.03
C PRO A 152 -15.72 7.12 -13.43
N VAL A 153 -16.70 7.33 -14.30
CA VAL A 153 -18.12 7.26 -13.91
C VAL A 153 -18.41 5.90 -13.26
N GLY A 154 -19.13 5.92 -12.14
CA GLY A 154 -19.49 4.70 -11.41
C GLY A 154 -18.41 4.19 -10.43
N HIS A 155 -17.29 4.91 -10.28
CA HIS A 155 -16.25 4.48 -9.33
C HIS A 155 -16.68 4.69 -7.87
N GLN A 156 -17.44 5.74 -7.57
CA GLN A 156 -17.94 6.01 -6.22
C GLN A 156 -18.81 4.85 -5.70
N GLU A 157 -19.67 4.30 -6.54
CA GLU A 157 -20.52 3.16 -6.17
C GLU A 157 -19.69 1.94 -5.76
N LYS A 158 -18.56 1.70 -6.43
CA LYS A 158 -17.62 0.62 -6.06
C LYS A 158 -16.96 0.87 -4.71
N VAL A 159 -16.60 2.12 -4.42
CA VAL A 159 -16.06 2.51 -3.10
C VAL A 159 -17.11 2.30 -2.02
N ASP A 160 -18.35 2.72 -2.25
CA ASP A 160 -19.44 2.55 -1.30
C ASP A 160 -19.77 1.06 -1.05
N GLU A 161 -19.71 0.24 -2.08
CA GLU A 161 -19.84 -1.22 -1.97
C GLU A 161 -18.70 -1.83 -1.16
N LEU A 162 -17.47 -1.41 -1.42
CA LEU A 162 -16.30 -1.84 -0.67
C LEU A 162 -16.43 -1.46 0.81
N ILE A 163 -16.81 -0.23 1.13
CA ILE A 163 -17.00 0.20 2.53
C ILE A 163 -18.03 -0.68 3.23
N ARG A 164 -19.21 -0.89 2.63
CA ARG A 164 -20.24 -1.79 3.20
C ARG A 164 -19.73 -3.21 3.41
N PHE A 165 -18.95 -3.72 2.45
CA PHE A 165 -18.34 -5.04 2.59
C PHE A 165 -17.35 -5.10 3.75
N LEU A 166 -16.48 -4.09 3.91
CA LEU A 166 -15.52 -4.02 5.00
C LEU A 166 -16.20 -3.89 6.37
N GLU A 167 -17.26 -3.07 6.47
CA GLU A 167 -18.10 -2.94 7.68
C GLU A 167 -18.75 -4.26 8.12
N SER A 168 -19.02 -5.16 7.17
CA SER A 168 -19.56 -6.49 7.46
C SER A 168 -18.55 -7.47 8.08
N LYS A 169 -17.27 -7.13 8.11
CA LYS A 169 -16.19 -7.98 8.64
C LYS A 169 -16.08 -7.87 10.17
N HIS A 170 -16.90 -8.65 10.90
CA HIS A 170 -16.99 -8.57 12.37
C HIS A 170 -15.71 -8.95 13.13
N ASN A 171 -14.76 -9.59 12.46
CA ASN A 171 -13.45 -9.93 13.02
C ASN A 171 -12.36 -8.88 12.72
N PHE A 172 -12.79 -7.65 12.41
CA PHE A 172 -11.90 -6.51 12.20
C PHE A 172 -12.43 -5.29 12.96
N SER A 173 -11.51 -4.51 13.51
CA SER A 173 -11.76 -3.11 13.88
C SER A 173 -11.42 -2.22 12.70
N MET A 174 -12.30 -1.30 12.33
CA MET A 174 -12.14 -0.41 11.18
C MET A 174 -12.20 1.05 11.60
N THR A 175 -11.35 1.87 11.00
CA THR A 175 -11.40 3.34 11.09
C THR A 175 -11.26 3.96 9.71
N GLN A 176 -12.14 4.90 9.40
CA GLN A 176 -12.05 5.75 8.21
C GLN A 176 -11.39 7.07 8.61
N ILE A 177 -10.40 7.51 7.84
CA ILE A 177 -9.66 8.74 8.07
C ILE A 177 -9.87 9.66 6.87
N ASP A 178 -10.37 10.86 7.15
CA ASP A 178 -10.68 11.89 6.13
C ASP A 178 -9.43 12.75 5.78
N TRP A 179 -8.30 12.09 5.57
CA TRP A 179 -7.07 12.73 5.10
C TRP A 179 -6.90 12.52 3.60
N SER A 180 -6.37 13.53 2.92
CA SER A 180 -5.99 13.44 1.51
C SER A 180 -7.09 12.80 0.65
N THR A 181 -6.74 11.70 0.02
CA THR A 181 -7.59 10.86 -0.85
C THR A 181 -8.57 9.97 -0.09
N GLY A 182 -8.53 10.00 1.25
CA GLY A 182 -9.33 9.15 2.13
C GLY A 182 -8.68 7.79 2.37
N ILE A 183 -8.57 7.40 3.64
CA ILE A 183 -7.87 6.18 4.06
C ILE A 183 -8.80 5.33 4.90
N ILE A 184 -8.77 4.02 4.71
CA ILE A 184 -9.33 3.06 5.67
C ILE A 184 -8.20 2.26 6.30
N ILE A 185 -8.23 2.12 7.61
CA ILE A 185 -7.36 1.23 8.38
C ILE A 185 -8.23 0.19 9.05
N MET A 186 -7.87 -1.07 8.87
CA MET A 186 -8.48 -2.18 9.58
C MET A 186 -7.43 -2.98 10.34
N THR A 187 -7.81 -3.48 11.50
CA THR A 187 -6.98 -4.40 12.30
C THR A 187 -7.72 -5.70 12.51
N LYS A 188 -7.09 -6.82 12.15
CA LYS A 188 -7.65 -8.17 12.32
C LYS A 188 -7.64 -8.56 13.80
N GLN A 189 -8.77 -9.04 14.31
CA GLN A 189 -8.96 -9.49 15.69
C GLN A 189 -8.85 -11.01 15.81
#